data_bc231e18eab1d9490177f75f55f5ea17
#
_entry.id   bc231e18eab1d9490177f75f55f5ea17
#
_cell.length_a   1.000
_cell.length_b   1.000
_cell.length_c   1.000
_cell.angle_alpha   90.00
_cell.angle_beta   90.00
_cell.angle_gamma   90.00
#
_symmetry.space_group_name_H-M   'P 1'
#
loop_
_entity.id
_entity.type
_entity.pdbx_description
1 polymer ?
#
loop_
_entity_poly.entity_id
_entity_poly.type
_entity_poly.pdbx_seq_one_letter_code
_entity_poly.pdbx_strand_id
1 'polypeptide(L)'
;MEKKIPFASDVILIDAAFLDRVGKDMAAHFAPLVGRELPKADLAMLLECLVLDAGIEPGKNEIQVIFVYDEEHSRMNFCLPSDLEKEVHGMAFQSRLGEFALYAFQPSDMARREDLFTESLQLLTESKDARRIMLVPDEEGYGTAVEQQAAKIKGKDGVTVFGMNPPAHDYEYSFEMLGFAILQSLGIRAEEL
;
A
#
# COMPACT_ATOMS: atom_id res chain seq x y z
N MET A 1 -6.58 -27.95 4.55
CA MET A 1 -5.55 -27.42 3.65
C MET A 1 -5.91 -25.99 3.29
N GLU A 2 -5.21 -25.04 3.84
CA GLU A 2 -5.41 -23.67 3.45
C GLU A 2 -4.93 -23.50 2.01
N LYS A 3 -5.83 -23.03 1.14
CA LYS A 3 -5.43 -22.66 -0.22
C LYS A 3 -4.54 -21.44 -0.12
N LYS A 4 -3.24 -21.62 -0.33
CA LYS A 4 -2.34 -20.49 -0.49
C LYS A 4 -2.74 -19.74 -1.75
N ILE A 5 -3.05 -18.44 -1.60
CA ILE A 5 -3.28 -17.57 -2.75
C ILE A 5 -1.93 -17.44 -3.47
N PRO A 6 -1.86 -17.78 -4.77
CA PRO A 6 -0.63 -17.59 -5.51
C PRO A 6 -0.31 -16.10 -5.62
N PHE A 7 0.96 -15.73 -5.46
CA PHE A 7 1.37 -14.35 -5.64
C PHE A 7 1.51 -13.99 -7.12
N ALA A 8 1.06 -12.78 -7.46
CA ALA A 8 1.35 -12.18 -8.75
C ALA A 8 2.81 -11.74 -8.83
N SER A 9 3.29 -11.36 -10.00
CA SER A 9 4.65 -10.88 -10.18
C SER A 9 4.91 -9.55 -9.47
N ASP A 10 3.88 -8.70 -9.37
CA ASP A 10 3.93 -7.42 -8.69
C ASP A 10 2.96 -7.44 -7.51
N VAL A 11 3.46 -7.18 -6.31
CA VAL A 11 2.63 -7.23 -5.09
C VAL A 11 2.82 -5.96 -4.29
N ILE A 12 1.70 -5.35 -3.88
CA ILE A 12 1.68 -4.24 -2.93
C ILE A 12 1.10 -4.75 -1.62
N LEU A 13 1.85 -4.64 -0.54
CA LEU A 13 1.42 -5.01 0.81
C LEU A 13 1.22 -3.73 1.62
N ILE A 14 0.00 -3.51 2.11
CA ILE A 14 -0.42 -2.24 2.72
C ILE A 14 -1.00 -2.47 4.12
N ASP A 15 -0.51 -1.72 5.11
CA ASP A 15 -1.20 -1.56 6.39
C ASP A 15 -2.33 -0.54 6.19
N ALA A 16 -3.57 -1.01 6.19
CA ALA A 16 -4.73 -0.18 5.88
C ALA A 16 -5.01 0.88 6.96
N ALA A 17 -4.75 0.57 8.23
CA ALA A 17 -4.96 1.54 9.32
C ALA A 17 -3.98 2.71 9.21
N PHE A 18 -2.73 2.44 8.88
CA PHE A 18 -1.73 3.48 8.65
C PHE A 18 -2.11 4.35 7.44
N LEU A 19 -2.45 3.71 6.32
CA LEU A 19 -2.84 4.43 5.11
C LEU A 19 -4.05 5.34 5.35
N ASP A 20 -5.06 4.84 6.06
CA ASP A 20 -6.25 5.64 6.39
C ASP A 20 -5.90 6.82 7.29
N ARG A 21 -5.06 6.60 8.31
CA ARG A 21 -4.65 7.67 9.23
C ARG A 21 -3.94 8.80 8.50
N VAL A 22 -2.90 8.47 7.72
CA VAL A 22 -2.14 9.50 6.99
C VAL A 22 -2.97 10.14 5.89
N GLY A 23 -3.86 9.38 5.25
CA GLY A 23 -4.78 9.92 4.24
C GLY A 23 -5.74 10.94 4.83
N LYS A 24 -6.35 10.64 5.98
CA LYS A 24 -7.22 11.58 6.70
C LYS A 24 -6.47 12.81 7.17
N ASP A 25 -5.27 12.65 7.72
CA ASP A 25 -4.46 13.77 8.20
C ASP A 25 -4.06 14.69 7.04
N MET A 26 -3.68 14.14 5.90
CA MET A 26 -3.35 14.93 4.72
C MET A 26 -4.57 15.67 4.17
N ALA A 27 -5.72 15.01 4.09
CA ALA A 27 -6.96 15.66 3.64
C ALA A 27 -7.34 16.83 4.54
N ALA A 28 -7.26 16.65 5.86
CA ALA A 28 -7.54 17.71 6.82
C ALA A 28 -6.54 18.87 6.73
N HIS A 29 -5.27 18.58 6.50
CA HIS A 29 -4.22 19.59 6.38
C HIS A 29 -4.35 20.41 5.09
N PHE A 30 -4.60 19.76 3.97
CA PHE A 30 -4.61 20.41 2.65
C PHE A 30 -5.93 21.07 2.26
N ALA A 31 -7.07 20.63 2.80
CA ALA A 31 -8.37 21.23 2.47
C ALA A 31 -8.38 22.76 2.66
N PRO A 32 -7.95 23.33 3.81
CA PRO A 32 -7.91 24.78 3.95
C PRO A 32 -6.88 25.45 3.05
N LEU A 33 -5.78 24.78 2.73
CA LEU A 33 -4.74 25.35 1.86
C LEU A 33 -5.22 25.49 0.41
N VAL A 34 -6.00 24.53 -0.09
CA VAL A 34 -6.57 24.62 -1.45
C VAL A 34 -7.87 25.41 -1.50
N GLY A 35 -8.43 25.76 -0.35
CA GLY A 35 -9.61 26.62 -0.25
C GLY A 35 -10.91 25.98 -0.72
N ARG A 36 -11.01 24.67 -0.70
CA ARG A 36 -12.21 23.94 -1.10
C ARG A 36 -12.38 22.65 -0.30
N GLU A 37 -13.58 22.11 -0.30
CA GLU A 37 -13.83 20.79 0.25
C GLU A 37 -13.21 19.73 -0.66
N LEU A 38 -12.52 18.77 -0.05
CA LEU A 38 -11.89 17.67 -0.80
C LEU A 38 -12.87 16.48 -0.87
N PRO A 39 -12.96 15.84 -2.06
CA PRO A 39 -13.70 14.59 -2.17
C PRO A 39 -12.96 13.47 -1.43
N LYS A 40 -13.63 12.33 -1.26
CA LYS A 40 -12.94 11.11 -0.85
C LYS A 40 -11.90 10.75 -1.89
N ALA A 41 -10.75 10.25 -1.44
CA ALA A 41 -9.70 9.81 -2.35
C ALA A 41 -10.20 8.63 -3.22
N ASP A 42 -9.70 8.57 -4.44
CA ASP A 42 -9.95 7.45 -5.34
C ASP A 42 -8.91 6.36 -5.08
N LEU A 43 -9.33 5.23 -4.52
CA LEU A 43 -8.42 4.13 -4.18
C LEU A 43 -7.72 3.57 -5.42
N ALA A 44 -8.43 3.40 -6.53
CA ALA A 44 -7.82 2.90 -7.76
C ALA A 44 -6.70 3.84 -8.24
N MET A 45 -6.94 5.15 -8.22
CA MET A 45 -5.93 6.14 -8.58
C MET A 45 -4.72 6.09 -7.64
N LEU A 46 -4.96 5.94 -6.33
CA LEU A 46 -3.88 5.81 -5.35
C LEU A 46 -2.98 4.62 -5.69
N LEU A 47 -3.59 3.46 -5.97
CA LEU A 47 -2.85 2.25 -6.29
C LEU A 47 -2.05 2.40 -7.59
N GLU A 48 -2.63 3.04 -8.60
CA GLU A 48 -1.91 3.36 -9.84
C GLU A 48 -0.70 4.26 -9.59
N CYS A 49 -0.86 5.26 -8.75
CA CYS A 49 0.25 6.17 -8.39
C CYS A 49 1.37 5.43 -7.68
N LEU A 50 1.05 4.50 -6.76
CA LEU A 50 2.07 3.70 -6.08
C LEU A 50 2.87 2.85 -7.08
N VAL A 51 2.18 2.23 -8.02
CA VAL A 51 2.82 1.41 -9.05
C VAL A 51 3.76 2.24 -9.93
N LEU A 52 3.32 3.42 -10.36
CA LEU A 52 4.15 4.34 -11.13
C LEU A 52 5.36 4.82 -10.34
N ASP A 53 5.16 5.20 -9.09
CA ASP A 53 6.25 5.67 -8.22
C ASP A 53 7.28 4.59 -7.95
N ALA A 54 6.86 3.32 -7.96
CA ALA A 54 7.77 2.18 -7.85
C ALA A 54 8.54 1.89 -9.15
N GLY A 55 8.29 2.64 -10.22
CA GLY A 55 9.00 2.49 -11.49
C GLY A 55 8.45 1.43 -12.42
N ILE A 56 7.22 0.95 -12.20
CA ILE A 56 6.59 -0.03 -13.07
C ILE A 56 6.00 0.70 -14.28
N GLU A 57 6.39 0.27 -15.47
CA GLU A 57 5.92 0.87 -16.71
C GLU A 57 4.55 0.31 -17.12
N PRO A 58 3.72 1.13 -17.80
CA PRO A 58 2.44 0.66 -18.35
C PRO A 58 2.61 -0.58 -19.23
N GLY A 59 1.68 -1.51 -19.10
CA GLY A 59 1.71 -2.76 -19.86
C GLY A 59 0.78 -3.81 -19.27
N LYS A 60 1.01 -5.06 -19.62
CA LYS A 60 0.22 -6.20 -19.14
C LYS A 60 0.77 -6.74 -17.82
N ASN A 61 0.90 -5.87 -16.82
CA ASN A 61 1.34 -6.27 -15.49
C ASN A 61 0.21 -6.94 -14.72
N GLU A 62 0.55 -7.92 -13.89
CA GLU A 62 -0.37 -8.51 -12.92
C GLU A 62 0.02 -7.97 -11.54
N ILE A 63 -0.87 -7.20 -10.94
CA ILE A 63 -0.62 -6.48 -9.69
C ILE A 63 -1.60 -6.98 -8.64
N GLN A 64 -1.07 -7.57 -7.59
CA GLN A 64 -1.84 -8.04 -6.45
C GLN A 64 -1.68 -7.04 -5.30
N VAL A 65 -2.79 -6.57 -4.75
CA VAL A 65 -2.79 -5.63 -3.63
C VAL A 65 -3.34 -6.35 -2.41
N ILE A 66 -2.55 -6.38 -1.34
CA ILE A 66 -2.91 -7.04 -0.09
C ILE A 66 -3.00 -5.99 1.02
N PHE A 67 -4.21 -5.79 1.54
CA PHE A 67 -4.45 -4.91 2.68
C PHE A 67 -4.48 -5.74 3.95
N VAL A 68 -3.71 -5.31 4.95
CA VAL A 68 -3.74 -5.88 6.30
C VAL A 68 -4.51 -4.91 7.19
N TYR A 69 -5.54 -5.39 7.89
CA TYR A 69 -6.37 -4.56 8.76
C TYR A 69 -6.79 -5.33 10.02
N ASP A 70 -7.39 -4.65 10.97
CA ASP A 70 -7.97 -5.26 12.17
C ASP A 70 -9.43 -4.82 12.35
N GLU A 71 -10.14 -5.40 13.33
CA GLU A 71 -11.56 -5.11 13.56
C GLU A 71 -11.83 -3.63 13.82
N GLU A 72 -10.91 -2.94 14.49
CA GLU A 72 -11.06 -1.51 14.80
C GLU A 72 -10.88 -0.63 13.56
N HIS A 73 -10.23 -1.14 12.52
CA HIS A 73 -9.88 -0.42 11.31
C HIS A 73 -10.36 -1.15 10.06
N SER A 74 -11.65 -1.57 10.07
CA SER A 74 -12.25 -2.30 8.96
C SER A 74 -12.62 -1.42 7.76
N ARG A 75 -12.48 -0.10 7.91
CA ARG A 75 -12.78 0.87 6.86
C ARG A 75 -11.63 1.86 6.68
N MET A 76 -11.37 2.21 5.42
CA MET A 76 -10.51 3.33 5.09
C MET A 76 -11.40 4.54 4.77
N ASN A 77 -11.59 5.40 5.78
CA ASN A 77 -12.56 6.50 5.69
C ASN A 77 -12.13 7.64 4.78
N PHE A 78 -10.86 7.70 4.40
CA PHE A 78 -10.36 8.76 3.53
C PHE A 78 -10.63 8.50 2.03
N CYS A 79 -10.97 7.29 1.66
CA CYS A 79 -11.09 6.88 0.25
C CYS A 79 -12.35 6.06 -0.05
N LEU A 80 -12.61 5.85 -1.34
CA LEU A 80 -13.66 4.97 -1.84
C LEU A 80 -13.04 4.00 -2.85
N PRO A 81 -13.38 2.71 -2.79
CA PRO A 81 -14.23 2.04 -1.79
C PRO A 81 -13.56 2.05 -0.40
N SER A 82 -14.36 1.97 0.65
CA SER A 82 -13.88 2.13 2.02
C SER A 82 -13.91 0.88 2.87
N ASP A 83 -14.95 0.04 2.73
CA ASP A 83 -15.11 -1.17 3.53
C ASP A 83 -14.21 -2.29 3.03
N LEU A 84 -13.21 -2.64 3.85
CA LEU A 84 -12.18 -3.59 3.43
C LEU A 84 -12.72 -5.00 3.21
N GLU A 85 -13.64 -5.46 4.05
CA GLU A 85 -14.22 -6.79 3.91
C GLU A 85 -15.25 -6.86 2.77
N LYS A 86 -16.15 -5.88 2.70
CA LYS A 86 -17.34 -5.94 1.83
C LYS A 86 -17.13 -5.33 0.46
N GLU A 87 -16.27 -4.31 0.33
CA GLU A 87 -16.12 -3.55 -0.90
C GLU A 87 -14.76 -3.72 -1.55
N VAL A 88 -13.71 -3.93 -0.78
CA VAL A 88 -12.33 -4.00 -1.28
C VAL A 88 -11.90 -5.44 -1.56
N HIS A 89 -12.11 -6.33 -0.61
CA HIS A 89 -11.68 -7.73 -0.76
C HIS A 89 -12.39 -8.40 -1.94
N GLY A 90 -11.60 -8.97 -2.84
CA GLY A 90 -12.12 -9.65 -4.04
C GLY A 90 -12.40 -8.72 -5.22
N MET A 91 -12.14 -7.41 -5.08
CA MET A 91 -12.28 -6.46 -6.16
C MET A 91 -11.15 -6.61 -7.17
N ALA A 92 -11.46 -6.40 -8.44
CA ALA A 92 -10.44 -6.36 -9.51
C ALA A 92 -10.77 -5.24 -10.48
N PHE A 93 -9.74 -4.62 -11.05
CA PHE A 93 -9.93 -3.63 -12.11
C PHE A 93 -8.74 -3.64 -13.07
N GLN A 94 -8.96 -3.13 -14.27
CA GLN A 94 -7.91 -2.97 -15.28
C GLN A 94 -7.64 -1.49 -15.53
N SER A 95 -6.36 -1.18 -15.75
CA SER A 95 -5.92 0.12 -16.17
C SER A 95 -4.82 -0.03 -17.23
N ARG A 96 -4.30 1.09 -17.71
CA ARG A 96 -3.14 1.08 -18.61
C ARG A 96 -1.89 0.45 -17.98
N LEU A 97 -1.85 0.38 -16.66
CA LEU A 97 -0.72 -0.19 -15.91
C LEU A 97 -0.78 -1.71 -15.80
N GLY A 98 -1.95 -2.31 -15.98
CA GLY A 98 -2.16 -3.74 -15.87
C GLY A 98 -3.45 -4.09 -15.16
N GLU A 99 -3.54 -5.33 -14.71
CA GLU A 99 -4.68 -5.86 -13.97
C GLU A 99 -4.39 -5.84 -12.47
N PHE A 100 -5.28 -5.22 -11.71
CA PHE A 100 -5.19 -5.13 -10.25
C PHE A 100 -6.19 -6.08 -9.62
N ALA A 101 -5.73 -6.91 -8.69
CA ALA A 101 -6.59 -7.78 -7.88
C ALA A 101 -6.36 -7.44 -6.40
N LEU A 102 -7.43 -7.11 -5.69
CA LEU A 102 -7.38 -6.60 -4.31
C LEU A 102 -7.84 -7.65 -3.31
N TYR A 103 -7.10 -7.79 -2.24
CA TYR A 103 -7.38 -8.69 -1.13
C TYR A 103 -7.23 -7.93 0.18
N ALA A 104 -8.04 -8.27 1.17
CA ALA A 104 -7.96 -7.69 2.51
C ALA A 104 -8.05 -8.81 3.54
N PHE A 105 -7.11 -8.83 4.48
CA PHE A 105 -7.00 -9.88 5.49
C PHE A 105 -6.85 -9.31 6.89
N GLN A 106 -7.42 -10.01 7.86
CA GLN A 106 -7.25 -9.74 9.29
C GLN A 106 -6.33 -10.78 9.90
N PRO A 107 -5.56 -10.42 10.96
CA PRO A 107 -4.81 -11.42 11.72
C PRO A 107 -5.79 -12.37 12.43
N SER A 108 -5.33 -13.61 12.64
CA SER A 108 -6.06 -14.58 13.45
C SER A 108 -6.03 -14.18 14.94
N ASP A 109 -6.87 -14.84 15.74
CA ASP A 109 -6.97 -14.58 17.18
C ASP A 109 -5.61 -14.42 17.85
N MET A 110 -5.46 -13.41 18.71
CA MET A 110 -4.24 -13.09 19.46
C MET A 110 -3.09 -12.49 18.64
N ALA A 111 -3.14 -12.52 17.32
CA ALA A 111 -2.14 -11.89 16.47
C ALA A 111 -2.50 -10.41 16.19
N ARG A 112 -1.47 -9.60 15.91
CA ARG A 112 -1.62 -8.18 15.60
C ARG A 112 -1.39 -7.91 14.13
N ARG A 113 -1.78 -6.71 13.64
CA ARG A 113 -1.51 -6.28 12.27
C ARG A 113 -0.03 -6.38 11.90
N GLU A 114 0.84 -5.99 12.83
CA GLU A 114 2.29 -6.12 12.69
C GLU A 114 2.72 -7.55 12.34
N ASP A 115 2.17 -8.53 13.09
CA ASP A 115 2.49 -9.94 12.89
C ASP A 115 2.07 -10.40 11.49
N LEU A 116 0.84 -10.07 11.10
CA LEU A 116 0.34 -10.44 9.78
C LEU A 116 1.14 -9.77 8.65
N PHE A 117 1.50 -8.50 8.84
CA PHE A 117 2.29 -7.76 7.85
C PHE A 117 3.69 -8.38 7.66
N THR A 118 4.39 -8.62 8.76
CA THR A 118 5.76 -9.16 8.72
C THR A 118 5.80 -10.61 8.23
N GLU A 119 4.80 -11.42 8.60
CA GLU A 119 4.67 -12.79 8.08
C GLU A 119 4.35 -12.78 6.58
N SER A 120 3.46 -11.91 6.14
CA SER A 120 3.14 -11.76 4.71
C SER A 120 4.36 -11.33 3.91
N LEU A 121 5.14 -10.39 4.44
CA LEU A 121 6.39 -9.96 3.81
C LEU A 121 7.40 -11.11 3.71
N GLN A 122 7.49 -11.95 4.73
CA GLN A 122 8.36 -13.13 4.70
C GLN A 122 7.95 -14.10 3.58
N LEU A 123 6.64 -14.35 3.44
CA LEU A 123 6.12 -15.20 2.37
C LEU A 123 6.43 -14.63 0.99
N LEU A 124 6.29 -13.32 0.83
CA LEU A 124 6.64 -12.64 -0.42
C LEU A 124 8.12 -12.75 -0.73
N THR A 125 8.97 -12.59 0.29
CA THR A 125 10.42 -12.71 0.16
C THR A 125 10.83 -14.10 -0.32
N GLU A 126 10.18 -15.14 0.18
CA GLU A 126 10.46 -16.53 -0.15
C GLU A 126 9.83 -16.99 -1.47
N SER A 127 8.83 -16.26 -1.96
CA SER A 127 8.12 -16.63 -3.19
C SER A 127 8.99 -16.38 -4.43
N LYS A 128 9.02 -17.35 -5.33
CA LYS A 128 9.68 -17.21 -6.63
C LYS A 128 8.81 -16.42 -7.62
N ASP A 129 7.51 -16.37 -7.38
CA ASP A 129 6.55 -15.72 -8.29
C ASP A 129 6.50 -14.21 -8.06
N ALA A 130 6.60 -13.75 -6.81
CA ALA A 130 6.64 -12.34 -6.48
C ALA A 130 8.01 -11.75 -6.85
N ARG A 131 8.04 -10.93 -7.90
CA ARG A 131 9.28 -10.37 -8.44
C ARG A 131 9.53 -8.94 -8.02
N ARG A 132 8.47 -8.12 -7.95
CA ARG A 132 8.54 -6.73 -7.48
C ARG A 132 7.62 -6.58 -6.27
N ILE A 133 8.19 -6.11 -5.16
CA ILE A 133 7.49 -5.99 -3.88
C ILE A 133 7.43 -4.51 -3.52
N MET A 134 6.22 -4.03 -3.25
CA MET A 134 5.95 -2.66 -2.81
C MET A 134 5.30 -2.72 -1.43
N LEU A 135 5.81 -1.93 -0.49
CA LEU A 135 5.41 -2.00 0.92
C LEU A 135 4.90 -0.64 1.41
N VAL A 136 3.76 -0.64 2.07
CA VAL A 136 3.23 0.52 2.81
C VAL A 136 2.99 0.07 4.26
N PRO A 137 4.06 0.01 5.08
CA PRO A 137 3.95 -0.42 6.47
C PRO A 137 3.45 0.71 7.38
N ASP A 138 3.03 0.35 8.59
CA ASP A 138 2.80 1.33 9.66
C ASP A 138 4.15 1.83 10.15
N GLU A 139 4.59 2.95 9.59
CA GLU A 139 5.89 3.55 9.80
C GLU A 139 6.17 3.86 11.27
N GLU A 140 5.17 4.36 11.99
CA GLU A 140 5.30 4.72 13.41
C GLU A 140 5.22 3.49 14.32
N GLY A 141 4.44 2.49 13.93
CA GLY A 141 4.22 1.30 14.74
C GLY A 141 5.34 0.28 14.65
N TYR A 142 5.75 -0.07 13.43
CA TYR A 142 6.74 -1.13 13.20
C TYR A 142 7.61 -0.89 11.95
N GLY A 143 7.76 0.36 11.55
CA GLY A 143 8.54 0.71 10.36
C GLY A 143 9.98 0.22 10.40
N THR A 144 10.65 0.31 11.56
CA THR A 144 12.03 -0.15 11.72
C THR A 144 12.18 -1.65 11.46
N ALA A 145 11.24 -2.45 11.96
CA ALA A 145 11.25 -3.91 11.74
C ALA A 145 11.10 -4.23 10.25
N VAL A 146 10.21 -3.52 9.55
CA VAL A 146 9.99 -3.71 8.11
C VAL A 146 11.21 -3.25 7.30
N GLU A 147 11.82 -2.12 7.65
CA GLU A 147 13.05 -1.64 7.01
C GLU A 147 14.15 -2.68 7.10
N GLN A 148 14.37 -3.25 8.28
CA GLN A 148 15.39 -4.28 8.50
C GLN A 148 15.08 -5.54 7.69
N GLN A 149 13.82 -5.94 7.64
CA GLN A 149 13.38 -7.11 6.89
C GLN A 149 13.54 -6.88 5.38
N ALA A 150 13.13 -5.71 4.89
CA ALA A 150 13.26 -5.33 3.48
C ALA A 150 14.73 -5.27 3.03
N ALA A 151 15.61 -4.77 3.88
CA ALA A 151 17.04 -4.67 3.59
C ALA A 151 17.71 -6.03 3.36
N LYS A 152 17.11 -7.10 3.86
CA LYS A 152 17.64 -8.47 3.71
C LYS A 152 17.11 -9.20 2.49
N ILE A 153 16.17 -8.60 1.75
CA ILE A 153 15.56 -9.24 0.58
C ILE A 153 16.58 -9.31 -0.56
N LYS A 154 16.76 -10.51 -1.12
CA LYS A 154 17.67 -10.78 -2.23
C LYS A 154 16.91 -11.45 -3.37
N GLY A 155 17.41 -11.27 -4.59
CA GLY A 155 16.91 -11.98 -5.75
C GLY A 155 15.58 -11.49 -6.31
N LYS A 156 15.14 -10.31 -5.94
CA LYS A 156 13.94 -9.66 -6.47
C LYS A 156 14.32 -8.64 -7.55
N ASP A 157 13.38 -8.38 -8.47
CA ASP A 157 13.57 -7.38 -9.51
C ASP A 157 13.40 -5.96 -8.98
N GLY A 158 12.69 -5.80 -7.88
CA GLY A 158 12.57 -4.51 -7.18
C GLY A 158 11.91 -4.66 -5.83
N VAL A 159 12.35 -3.84 -4.89
CA VAL A 159 11.73 -3.66 -3.56
C VAL A 159 11.61 -2.18 -3.31
N THR A 160 10.39 -1.70 -3.06
CA THR A 160 10.10 -0.28 -2.78
C THR A 160 9.34 -0.18 -1.47
N VAL A 161 9.79 0.71 -0.59
CA VAL A 161 9.09 1.02 0.65
C VAL A 161 8.55 2.44 0.56
N PHE A 162 7.26 2.60 0.83
CA PHE A 162 6.59 3.89 0.87
C PHE A 162 6.42 4.36 2.31
N GLY A 163 6.63 5.64 2.55
CA GLY A 163 6.45 6.22 3.86
C GLY A 163 6.30 7.73 3.80
N MET A 164 6.02 8.33 4.94
CA MET A 164 5.89 9.79 5.08
C MET A 164 7.24 10.43 5.40
N ASN A 165 8.18 9.66 5.93
CA ASN A 165 9.51 10.12 6.30
C ASN A 165 10.57 9.19 5.73
N PRO A 166 11.66 9.71 5.16
CA PRO A 166 12.76 8.88 4.68
C PRO A 166 13.34 8.02 5.81
N PRO A 167 13.88 6.82 5.50
CA PRO A 167 14.55 6.01 6.51
C PRO A 167 15.81 6.69 7.04
N ALA A 168 16.19 6.36 8.27
CA ALA A 168 17.35 6.94 8.94
C ALA A 168 18.67 6.49 8.31
N HIS A 169 18.69 5.39 7.59
CA HIS A 169 19.87 4.80 6.95
C HIS A 169 19.62 4.56 5.46
N ASP A 170 20.68 4.54 4.69
CA ASP A 170 20.60 4.13 3.28
C ASP A 170 20.51 2.61 3.21
N TYR A 171 19.48 2.13 2.52
CA TYR A 171 19.27 0.71 2.28
C TYR A 171 19.29 0.42 0.77
N GLU A 172 19.49 -0.82 0.41
CA GLU A 172 19.51 -1.23 -1.00
C GLU A 172 18.14 -1.19 -1.67
N TYR A 173 17.04 -1.18 -0.89
CA TYR A 173 15.69 -1.01 -1.45
C TYR A 173 15.43 0.47 -1.80
N SER A 174 14.49 0.70 -2.71
CA SER A 174 14.04 2.06 -3.04
C SER A 174 13.06 2.58 -2.00
N PHE A 175 13.18 3.86 -1.66
CA PHE A 175 12.21 4.56 -0.82
C PHE A 175 11.47 5.61 -1.65
N GLU A 176 10.14 5.68 -1.51
CA GLU A 176 9.29 6.67 -2.16
C GLU A 176 8.37 7.35 -1.14
N MET A 177 8.12 8.64 -1.34
CA MET A 177 7.23 9.42 -0.48
C MET A 177 5.77 9.10 -0.79
N LEU A 178 5.07 8.56 0.20
CA LEU A 178 3.65 8.19 0.08
C LEU A 178 2.74 9.42 -0.14
N GLY A 179 3.14 10.57 0.37
CA GLY A 179 2.34 11.79 0.34
C GLY A 179 1.91 12.23 -1.06
N PHE A 180 2.78 12.09 -2.05
CA PHE A 180 2.45 12.50 -3.43
C PHE A 180 1.31 11.68 -4.02
N ALA A 181 1.32 10.37 -3.80
CA ALA A 181 0.24 9.49 -4.26
C ALA A 181 -1.09 9.83 -3.58
N ILE A 182 -1.06 10.12 -2.28
CA ILE A 182 -2.26 10.52 -1.53
C ILE A 182 -2.83 11.83 -2.08
N LEU A 183 -1.99 12.84 -2.30
CA LEU A 183 -2.43 14.13 -2.85
C LEU A 183 -3.12 13.96 -4.20
N GLN A 184 -2.56 13.17 -5.10
CA GLN A 184 -3.16 12.91 -6.40
C GLN A 184 -4.51 12.20 -6.27
N SER A 185 -4.60 11.21 -5.38
CA SER A 185 -5.84 10.46 -5.16
C SER A 185 -6.96 11.32 -4.56
N LEU A 186 -6.61 12.40 -3.86
CA LEU A 186 -7.55 13.38 -3.33
C LEU A 186 -7.97 14.42 -4.38
N GLY A 187 -7.40 14.38 -5.58
CA GLY A 187 -7.72 15.32 -6.64
C GLY A 187 -7.06 16.69 -6.46
N ILE A 188 -5.98 16.77 -5.69
CA ILE A 188 -5.24 18.01 -5.49
C ILE A 188 -4.21 18.17 -6.60
N ARG A 189 -4.26 19.31 -7.29
CA ARG A 189 -3.33 19.63 -8.38
C ARG A 189 -2.19 20.50 -7.87
N ALA A 190 -1.04 20.39 -8.51
CA ALA A 190 0.15 21.18 -8.16
C ALA A 190 -0.12 22.69 -8.17
N GLU A 191 -0.97 23.16 -9.10
CA GLU A 191 -1.32 24.59 -9.22
C GLU A 191 -2.14 25.11 -8.03
N GLU A 192 -2.75 24.23 -7.25
CA GLU A 192 -3.53 24.59 -6.05
C GLU A 192 -2.65 24.78 -4.81
N LEU A 193 -1.42 24.34 -4.86
CA LEU A 193 -0.44 24.46 -3.78
C LEU A 193 0.48 25.67 -4.02
#